data_09bc52926ede8b2c78ba3cb42c6edc12
#
_entry.id   09bc52926ede8b2c78ba3cb42c6edc12
#
_cell.length_a   1.000
_cell.length_b   1.000
_cell.length_c   1.000
_cell.angle_alpha   90.00
_cell.angle_beta   90.00
_cell.angle_gamma   90.00
#
_symmetry.space_group_name_H-M   'P 1'
#
loop_
_entity.id
_entity.type
_entity.pdbx_description
1 polymer ?
#
loop_
_entity_poly.entity_id
_entity_poly.type
_entity_poly.pdbx_seq_one_letter_code
_entity_poly.pdbx_strand_id
1 'polypeptide(L)'
;LFSEIARQEVGGKERDYFLLEYADGDKLYVPLEQVDRITRYVGPDGDKPRLTRLNTADWTRATNKARKNAKKLAFDLVDLYTRRSSITGIACPPDTPEQIEMEQSFPYDETRDQLEAIADIKADMEAPKPMDRLLCGDVGFGKTEVALRAAFKCVDSGRQVMVLCPTTILAQQHYETFFERFAPFGLEVEVLSRFRTPAQQKRALKAFAEGTIDVLIGTHRLLSADVNPKNLGLVIIDEEQRFGVQHKEQLKNLREQIDVLTLSATPIPRTMQMATSGVRD
;
A
#
# COMPACT_ATOMS: atom_id res chain seq x y z
N LEU A 1 -3.51 22.03 21.95
CA LEU A 1 -2.12 22.46 21.66
C LEU A 1 -1.28 22.33 22.91
N PHE A 2 -0.07 21.80 22.84
CA PHE A 2 0.88 21.91 23.96
C PHE A 2 1.35 23.37 24.07
N SER A 3 1.24 23.96 25.28
CA SER A 3 1.64 25.33 25.54
C SER A 3 2.98 25.36 26.28
N GLU A 4 3.01 24.82 27.51
CA GLU A 4 4.20 24.85 28.37
C GLU A 4 4.13 23.74 29.44
N ILE A 5 5.21 23.59 30.20
CA ILE A 5 5.20 22.86 31.47
C ILE A 5 4.94 23.85 32.61
N ALA A 6 3.76 23.72 33.23
CA ALA A 6 3.32 24.58 34.31
C ALA A 6 3.52 23.89 35.66
N ARG A 7 4.09 24.59 36.63
CA ARG A 7 4.21 24.15 38.01
C ARG A 7 2.98 24.61 38.79
N GLN A 8 2.32 23.69 39.48
CA GLN A 8 1.17 23.99 40.33
C GLN A 8 1.27 23.33 41.72
N GLU A 9 0.81 24.01 42.73
CA GLU A 9 0.68 23.46 44.06
C GLU A 9 -0.69 22.82 44.23
N VAL A 10 -0.71 21.50 44.42
CA VAL A 10 -1.92 20.73 44.65
C VAL A 10 -1.77 19.94 45.95
N GLY A 11 -2.62 20.23 46.95
CA GLY A 11 -2.57 19.55 48.25
C GLY A 11 -1.27 19.80 49.04
N GLY A 12 -0.69 21.00 48.95
CA GLY A 12 0.54 21.37 49.67
C GLY A 12 1.86 20.77 49.05
N LYS A 13 1.77 20.24 47.85
CA LYS A 13 2.96 19.73 47.12
C LYS A 13 3.03 20.36 45.71
N GLU A 14 4.19 20.87 45.38
CA GLU A 14 4.46 21.34 44.01
C GLU A 14 4.57 20.16 43.07
N ARG A 15 3.91 20.23 41.90
CA ARG A 15 4.00 19.27 40.83
C ARG A 15 4.04 19.96 39.48
N ASP A 16 4.74 19.34 38.57
CA ASP A 16 4.85 19.80 37.18
C ASP A 16 3.79 19.14 36.31
N TYR A 17 3.14 19.92 35.45
CA TYR A 17 2.06 19.51 34.56
C TYR A 17 2.34 19.96 33.13
N PHE A 18 1.97 19.14 32.16
CA PHE A 18 1.83 19.61 30.78
C PHE A 18 0.56 20.45 30.67
N LEU A 19 0.70 21.69 30.24
CA LEU A 19 -0.42 22.55 29.92
C LEU A 19 -0.84 22.37 28.48
N LEU A 20 -2.05 21.85 28.27
CA LEU A 20 -2.66 21.67 26.97
C LEU A 20 -3.79 22.68 26.79
N GLU A 21 -3.70 23.51 25.74
CA GLU A 21 -4.72 24.47 25.36
C GLU A 21 -5.70 23.85 24.36
N TYR A 22 -6.99 24.06 24.62
CA TYR A 22 -8.11 23.67 23.79
C TYR A 22 -8.74 24.89 23.11
N ALA A 23 -9.80 24.71 22.33
CA ALA A 23 -10.54 25.81 21.76
C ALA A 23 -11.16 26.69 22.88
N ASP A 24 -11.38 27.97 22.55
CA ASP A 24 -11.98 28.98 23.47
C ASP A 24 -11.18 29.23 24.75
N GLY A 25 -9.88 28.89 24.77
CA GLY A 25 -9.00 29.14 25.92
C GLY A 25 -9.14 28.14 27.08
N ASP A 26 -9.86 27.04 26.89
CA ASP A 26 -9.92 25.94 27.85
C ASP A 26 -8.52 25.34 28.07
N LYS A 27 -8.19 25.02 29.32
CA LYS A 27 -6.87 24.51 29.72
C LYS A 27 -7.00 23.16 30.41
N LEU A 28 -6.15 22.21 30.03
CA LEU A 28 -6.05 20.90 30.68
C LEU A 28 -4.64 20.70 31.20
N TYR A 29 -4.52 20.44 32.50
CA TYR A 29 -3.26 20.13 33.16
C TYR A 29 -3.12 18.59 33.25
N VAL A 30 -2.12 18.06 32.61
CA VAL A 30 -1.81 16.61 32.63
C VAL A 30 -0.55 16.39 33.45
N PRO A 31 -0.57 15.60 34.55
CA PRO A 31 0.61 15.31 35.34
C PRO A 31 1.72 14.72 34.49
N LEU A 32 2.99 15.06 34.79
CA LEU A 32 4.14 14.51 34.06
C LEU A 32 4.21 12.99 34.08
N GLU A 33 3.71 12.34 35.15
CA GLU A 33 3.64 10.90 35.27
C GLU A 33 2.68 10.22 34.26
N GLN A 34 1.82 11.03 33.62
CA GLN A 34 0.84 10.56 32.62
C GLN A 34 1.23 10.99 31.19
N VAL A 35 2.51 11.24 30.94
CA VAL A 35 3.01 11.65 29.62
C VAL A 35 2.71 10.62 28.52
N ASP A 36 2.66 9.35 28.86
CA ASP A 36 2.27 8.24 27.99
C ASP A 36 0.86 8.36 27.39
N ARG A 37 0.00 9.19 28.02
CA ARG A 37 -1.34 9.52 27.51
C ARG A 37 -1.35 10.66 26.50
N ILE A 38 -0.21 11.33 26.30
CA ILE A 38 -0.07 12.45 25.36
C ILE A 38 0.74 11.96 24.17
N THR A 39 0.15 12.00 22.98
CA THR A 39 0.86 11.68 21.74
C THR A 39 0.88 12.88 20.82
N ARG A 40 1.96 13.03 20.08
CA ARG A 40 2.05 14.06 19.04
C ARG A 40 1.00 13.80 17.97
N TYR A 41 0.21 14.81 17.65
CA TYR A 41 -0.72 14.74 16.53
C TYR A 41 0.06 14.68 15.22
N VAL A 42 -0.23 13.67 14.42
CA VAL A 42 0.26 13.50 13.05
C VAL A 42 -0.97 13.56 12.15
N GLY A 43 -1.24 14.73 11.58
CA GLY A 43 -2.34 14.91 10.62
C GLY A 43 -1.93 14.53 9.20
N PRO A 44 -2.87 14.24 8.32
CA PRO A 44 -2.60 14.19 6.89
C PRO A 44 -2.13 15.57 6.42
N ASP A 45 -1.09 15.61 5.62
CA ASP A 45 -0.57 16.81 4.93
C ASP A 45 -0.02 17.95 5.80
N GLY A 46 0.32 17.70 7.06
CA GLY A 46 0.93 18.72 7.94
C GLY A 46 -0.03 19.81 8.40
N ASP A 47 -1.34 19.66 8.17
CA ASP A 47 -2.34 20.60 8.63
C ASP A 47 -2.41 20.69 10.15
N LYS A 48 -2.57 21.93 10.66
CA LYS A 48 -2.76 22.16 12.08
C LYS A 48 -4.10 21.55 12.55
N PRO A 49 -4.11 20.76 13.64
CA PRO A 49 -5.33 20.17 14.14
C PRO A 49 -6.34 21.25 14.55
N ARG A 50 -7.60 21.05 14.19
CA ARG A 50 -8.67 21.91 14.69
C ARG A 50 -8.87 21.63 16.18
N LEU A 51 -8.64 22.64 17.00
CA LEU A 51 -8.82 22.52 18.44
C LEU A 51 -10.31 22.30 18.77
N THR A 52 -10.59 21.39 19.69
CA THR A 52 -11.93 21.13 20.24
C THR A 52 -12.08 21.75 21.60
N ARG A 53 -13.32 21.97 22.08
CA ARG A 53 -13.61 22.46 23.44
C ARG A 53 -13.57 21.30 24.43
N LEU A 54 -13.15 21.58 25.66
CA LEU A 54 -13.30 20.65 26.77
C LEU A 54 -14.79 20.49 27.17
N ASN A 55 -15.16 19.29 27.64
CA ASN A 55 -16.49 18.98 28.14
C ASN A 55 -17.67 19.20 27.17
N THR A 56 -17.44 19.22 25.87
CA THR A 56 -18.48 19.27 24.85
C THR A 56 -18.80 17.90 24.25
N ALA A 57 -20.04 17.74 23.75
CA ALA A 57 -20.42 16.55 22.99
C ALA A 57 -19.63 16.35 21.68
N ASP A 58 -18.80 17.32 21.28
CA ASP A 58 -18.06 17.30 20.01
C ASP A 58 -17.01 16.21 19.99
N TRP A 59 -16.25 16.01 21.08
CA TRP A 59 -15.31 14.90 21.22
C TRP A 59 -16.02 13.55 21.17
N THR A 60 -17.11 13.41 21.92
CA THR A 60 -17.90 12.18 21.92
C THR A 60 -18.50 11.90 20.54
N ARG A 61 -18.97 12.92 19.82
CA ARG A 61 -19.47 12.78 18.45
C ARG A 61 -18.35 12.38 17.49
N ALA A 62 -17.20 13.04 17.58
CA ALA A 62 -16.03 12.72 16.74
C ALA A 62 -15.55 11.29 16.99
N THR A 63 -15.42 10.87 18.24
CA THR A 63 -15.02 9.53 18.64
C THR A 63 -16.04 8.48 18.20
N ASN A 64 -17.33 8.73 18.38
CA ASN A 64 -18.39 7.83 17.94
C ASN A 64 -18.44 7.72 16.40
N LYS A 65 -18.25 8.83 15.69
CA LYS A 65 -18.13 8.82 14.22
C LYS A 65 -16.92 8.00 13.76
N ALA A 66 -15.77 8.19 14.41
CA ALA A 66 -14.56 7.43 14.12
C ALA A 66 -14.77 5.92 14.38
N ARG A 67 -15.37 5.55 15.54
CA ARG A 67 -15.70 4.15 15.87
C ARG A 67 -16.67 3.54 14.86
N LYS A 68 -17.72 4.28 14.46
CA LYS A 68 -18.69 3.82 13.46
C LYS A 68 -18.03 3.59 12.11
N ASN A 69 -17.16 4.51 11.68
CA ASN A 69 -16.41 4.37 10.44
C ASN A 69 -15.41 3.19 10.49
N ALA A 70 -14.70 3.02 11.60
CA ALA A 70 -13.80 1.88 11.80
C ALA A 70 -14.55 0.54 11.78
N LYS A 71 -15.72 0.48 12.45
CA LYS A 71 -16.57 -0.72 12.45
C LYS A 71 -17.10 -1.05 11.05
N LYS A 72 -17.60 -0.04 10.31
CA LYS A 72 -18.06 -0.22 8.93
C LYS A 72 -16.94 -0.78 8.07
N LEU A 73 -15.77 -0.19 8.18
CA LEU A 73 -14.62 -0.59 7.39
C LEU A 73 -14.13 -2.02 7.72
N ALA A 74 -14.20 -2.42 9.01
CA ALA A 74 -13.90 -3.79 9.40
C ALA A 74 -14.90 -4.80 8.77
N PHE A 75 -16.18 -4.48 8.77
CA PHE A 75 -17.20 -5.29 8.08
C PHE A 75 -16.97 -5.36 6.57
N ASP A 76 -16.67 -4.23 5.93
CA ASP A 76 -16.40 -4.18 4.49
C ASP A 76 -15.18 -5.03 4.11
N LEU A 77 -14.17 -5.09 5.01
CA LEU A 77 -13.00 -5.93 4.81
C LEU A 77 -13.32 -7.43 5.00
N VAL A 78 -14.01 -7.79 6.07
CA VAL A 78 -14.43 -9.19 6.30
C VAL A 78 -15.27 -9.68 5.13
N ASP A 79 -16.21 -8.88 4.63
CA ASP A 79 -17.02 -9.21 3.45
C ASP A 79 -16.16 -9.42 2.20
N LEU A 80 -15.17 -8.52 1.96
CA LEU A 80 -14.23 -8.66 0.85
C LEU A 80 -13.47 -9.99 0.93
N TYR A 81 -12.88 -10.30 2.09
CA TYR A 81 -12.09 -11.53 2.24
C TYR A 81 -12.95 -12.79 2.21
N THR A 82 -14.18 -12.73 2.73
CA THR A 82 -15.15 -13.84 2.61
C THR A 82 -15.49 -14.10 1.14
N ARG A 83 -15.69 -13.07 0.34
CA ARG A 83 -15.88 -13.21 -1.11
C ARG A 83 -14.65 -13.78 -1.78
N ARG A 84 -13.45 -13.26 -1.48
CA ARG A 84 -12.19 -13.77 -2.06
C ARG A 84 -11.97 -15.24 -1.77
N SER A 85 -12.28 -15.70 -0.55
CA SER A 85 -12.12 -17.12 -0.19
C SER A 85 -13.04 -18.07 -0.97
N SER A 86 -14.10 -17.53 -1.58
CA SER A 86 -15.05 -18.30 -2.41
C SER A 86 -14.79 -18.19 -3.93
N ILE A 87 -13.88 -17.30 -4.34
CA ILE A 87 -13.53 -17.10 -5.76
C ILE A 87 -12.37 -18.02 -6.11
N THR A 88 -12.51 -18.74 -7.21
CA THR A 88 -11.38 -19.46 -7.81
C THR A 88 -10.51 -18.44 -8.54
N GLY A 89 -9.29 -18.26 -8.07
CA GLY A 89 -8.26 -17.44 -8.70
C GLY A 89 -7.66 -18.15 -9.91
N ILE A 90 -6.72 -17.47 -10.51
CA ILE A 90 -5.99 -17.99 -11.66
C ILE A 90 -4.63 -18.42 -11.16
N ALA A 91 -4.42 -19.73 -11.09
CA ALA A 91 -3.14 -20.29 -10.73
C ALA A 91 -2.12 -20.11 -11.88
N CYS A 92 -0.96 -19.53 -11.56
CA CYS A 92 0.19 -19.55 -12.45
C CYS A 92 0.79 -20.95 -12.51
N PRO A 93 1.41 -21.35 -13.64
CA PRO A 93 2.16 -22.60 -13.72
C PRO A 93 3.42 -22.56 -12.83
N PRO A 94 4.05 -23.71 -12.53
CA PRO A 94 5.39 -23.74 -11.95
C PRO A 94 6.41 -22.95 -12.79
N ASP A 95 7.54 -22.59 -12.19
CA ASP A 95 8.58 -21.80 -12.84
C ASP A 95 9.05 -22.44 -14.13
N THR A 96 9.12 -21.63 -15.17
CA THR A 96 9.67 -22.02 -16.49
C THR A 96 11.19 -21.85 -16.50
N PRO A 97 11.90 -22.39 -17.50
CA PRO A 97 13.31 -22.11 -17.73
C PRO A 97 13.61 -20.60 -17.85
N GLU A 98 12.72 -19.84 -18.49
CA GLU A 98 12.84 -18.40 -18.67
C GLU A 98 12.74 -17.66 -17.32
N GLN A 99 11.84 -18.07 -16.43
CA GLN A 99 11.74 -17.55 -15.06
C GLN A 99 13.06 -17.79 -14.31
N ILE A 100 13.61 -18.98 -14.38
CA ILE A 100 14.85 -19.36 -13.71
C ILE A 100 16.03 -18.53 -14.27
N GLU A 101 16.12 -18.37 -15.59
CA GLU A 101 17.16 -17.56 -16.24
C GLU A 101 17.07 -16.08 -15.81
N MET A 102 15.85 -15.52 -15.77
CA MET A 102 15.61 -14.14 -15.30
C MET A 102 16.07 -13.97 -13.85
N GLU A 103 15.74 -14.91 -12.97
CA GLU A 103 16.15 -14.87 -11.56
C GLU A 103 17.68 -14.99 -11.41
N GLN A 104 18.33 -15.88 -12.16
CA GLN A 104 19.79 -16.04 -12.17
C GLN A 104 20.54 -14.83 -12.74
N SER A 105 19.87 -13.99 -13.54
CA SER A 105 20.45 -12.75 -14.05
C SER A 105 20.55 -11.64 -13.00
N PHE A 106 20.04 -11.86 -11.78
CA PHE A 106 20.15 -10.90 -10.67
C PHE A 106 21.62 -10.78 -10.24
N PRO A 107 22.20 -9.54 -10.23
CA PRO A 107 23.64 -9.37 -10.05
C PRO A 107 24.11 -9.43 -8.58
N TYR A 108 23.22 -9.72 -7.63
CA TYR A 108 23.51 -9.76 -6.20
C TYR A 108 23.06 -11.09 -5.62
N ASP A 109 23.61 -11.44 -4.44
CA ASP A 109 23.12 -12.58 -3.66
C ASP A 109 21.85 -12.19 -2.90
N GLU A 110 20.84 -13.01 -2.97
CA GLU A 110 19.61 -12.82 -2.21
C GLU A 110 19.83 -13.08 -0.73
N THR A 111 19.19 -12.26 0.11
CA THR A 111 19.10 -12.56 1.53
C THR A 111 18.13 -13.71 1.78
N ARG A 112 18.27 -14.37 2.94
CA ARG A 112 17.36 -15.44 3.34
C ARG A 112 15.90 -15.01 3.33
N ASP A 113 15.62 -13.81 3.86
CA ASP A 113 14.25 -13.27 3.93
C ASP A 113 13.68 -12.98 2.52
N GLN A 114 14.53 -12.56 1.57
CA GLN A 114 14.11 -12.39 0.17
C GLN A 114 13.74 -13.74 -0.45
N LEU A 115 14.55 -14.77 -0.25
CA LEU A 115 14.26 -16.12 -0.76
C LEU A 115 12.97 -16.69 -0.17
N GLU A 116 12.75 -16.54 1.13
CA GLU A 116 11.52 -16.96 1.79
C GLU A 116 10.31 -16.21 1.24
N ALA A 117 10.40 -14.88 1.09
CA ALA A 117 9.32 -14.06 0.52
C ALA A 117 9.00 -14.42 -0.94
N ILE A 118 10.03 -14.68 -1.76
CA ILE A 118 9.85 -15.11 -3.15
C ILE A 118 9.14 -16.46 -3.20
N ALA A 119 9.57 -17.43 -2.38
CA ALA A 119 8.96 -18.75 -2.32
C ALA A 119 7.48 -18.68 -1.92
N ASP A 120 7.17 -17.89 -0.90
CA ASP A 120 5.81 -17.68 -0.43
C ASP A 120 4.91 -17.03 -1.50
N ILE A 121 5.39 -15.98 -2.17
CA ILE A 121 4.65 -15.30 -3.24
C ILE A 121 4.38 -16.25 -4.40
N LYS A 122 5.40 -17.01 -4.82
CA LYS A 122 5.22 -18.01 -5.88
C LYS A 122 4.18 -19.06 -5.51
N ALA A 123 4.23 -19.58 -4.28
CA ALA A 123 3.27 -20.56 -3.79
C ALA A 123 1.82 -20.00 -3.78
N ASP A 124 1.66 -18.73 -3.39
CA ASP A 124 0.35 -18.07 -3.44
C ASP A 124 -0.14 -17.89 -4.88
N MET A 125 0.73 -17.47 -5.81
CA MET A 125 0.38 -17.29 -7.23
C MET A 125 0.07 -18.62 -7.94
N GLU A 126 0.60 -19.73 -7.46
CA GLU A 126 0.31 -21.10 -7.95
C GLU A 126 -0.94 -21.70 -7.32
N ALA A 127 -1.47 -21.10 -6.25
CA ALA A 127 -2.69 -21.55 -5.62
C ALA A 127 -3.94 -21.12 -6.41
N PRO A 128 -5.03 -21.92 -6.41
CA PRO A 128 -6.26 -21.59 -7.13
C PRO A 128 -7.13 -20.55 -6.38
N LYS A 129 -6.51 -19.58 -5.74
CA LYS A 129 -7.17 -18.45 -5.05
C LYS A 129 -6.41 -17.15 -5.33
N PRO A 130 -7.07 -15.99 -5.45
CA PRO A 130 -6.36 -14.74 -5.66
C PRO A 130 -5.44 -14.39 -4.48
N MET A 131 -4.18 -14.05 -4.75
CA MET A 131 -3.22 -13.60 -3.75
C MET A 131 -3.52 -12.17 -3.27
N ASP A 132 -3.40 -11.87 -1.97
CA ASP A 132 -3.33 -10.51 -1.41
C ASP A 132 -2.24 -10.45 -0.33
N ARG A 133 -1.02 -10.35 -0.78
CA ARG A 133 0.16 -10.41 0.10
C ARG A 133 0.75 -9.03 0.35
N LEU A 134 1.18 -8.82 1.59
CA LEU A 134 1.92 -7.64 2.01
C LEU A 134 3.40 -7.99 2.22
N LEU A 135 4.28 -7.42 1.40
CA LEU A 135 5.73 -7.50 1.56
C LEU A 135 6.24 -6.27 2.33
N CYS A 136 6.70 -6.50 3.55
CA CYS A 136 7.28 -5.48 4.40
C CYS A 136 8.80 -5.60 4.44
N GLY A 137 9.49 -4.47 4.39
CA GLY A 137 10.95 -4.43 4.52
C GLY A 137 11.45 -2.99 4.41
N ASP A 138 12.55 -2.65 5.04
CA ASP A 138 13.10 -1.30 5.02
C ASP A 138 13.47 -0.82 3.60
N VAL A 139 13.74 0.48 3.46
CA VAL A 139 14.21 1.05 2.19
C VAL A 139 15.57 0.43 1.83
N GLY A 140 15.74 0.01 0.58
CA GLY A 140 16.98 -0.61 0.10
C GLY A 140 17.07 -2.12 0.31
N PHE A 141 16.09 -2.78 0.94
CA PHE A 141 16.09 -4.24 1.17
C PHE A 141 15.61 -5.08 -0.03
N GLY A 142 15.63 -4.52 -1.22
CA GLY A 142 15.39 -5.26 -2.46
C GLY A 142 13.96 -5.73 -2.69
N LYS A 143 12.94 -5.09 -2.06
CA LYS A 143 11.52 -5.39 -2.33
C LYS A 143 11.15 -5.37 -3.80
N THR A 144 11.80 -4.51 -4.58
CA THR A 144 11.59 -4.39 -6.02
C THR A 144 12.00 -5.66 -6.76
N GLU A 145 13.08 -6.33 -6.36
CA GLU A 145 13.50 -7.61 -6.97
C GLU A 145 12.45 -8.70 -6.73
N VAL A 146 11.92 -8.78 -5.51
CA VAL A 146 10.84 -9.73 -5.18
C VAL A 146 9.61 -9.47 -6.05
N ALA A 147 9.24 -8.19 -6.22
CA ALA A 147 8.11 -7.78 -7.07
C ALA A 147 8.36 -8.07 -8.57
N LEU A 148 9.61 -7.91 -9.04
CA LEU A 148 10.01 -8.24 -10.40
C LEU A 148 9.80 -9.73 -10.71
N ARG A 149 10.22 -10.62 -9.80
CA ARG A 149 10.05 -12.08 -9.97
C ARG A 149 8.58 -12.47 -10.01
N ALA A 150 7.75 -11.86 -9.15
CA ALA A 150 6.30 -12.06 -9.19
C ALA A 150 5.68 -11.55 -10.50
N ALA A 151 6.11 -10.38 -10.99
CA ALA A 151 5.65 -9.82 -12.25
C ALA A 151 6.05 -10.70 -13.43
N PHE A 152 7.30 -11.17 -13.46
CA PHE A 152 7.76 -12.07 -14.53
C PHE A 152 6.93 -13.36 -14.57
N LYS A 153 6.71 -14.00 -13.42
CA LYS A 153 5.88 -15.21 -13.32
C LYS A 153 4.46 -14.99 -13.85
N CYS A 154 3.88 -13.83 -13.57
CA CYS A 154 2.56 -13.46 -14.08
C CYS A 154 2.57 -13.30 -15.61
N VAL A 155 3.57 -12.58 -16.15
CA VAL A 155 3.68 -12.35 -17.60
C VAL A 155 3.98 -13.65 -18.34
N ASP A 156 4.86 -14.47 -17.81
CA ASP A 156 5.22 -15.77 -18.36
C ASP A 156 4.00 -16.74 -18.42
N SER A 157 3.01 -16.54 -17.54
CA SER A 157 1.70 -17.22 -17.61
C SER A 157 0.75 -16.63 -18.67
N GLY A 158 1.19 -15.69 -19.50
CA GLY A 158 0.42 -15.03 -20.55
C GLY A 158 -0.53 -13.94 -20.04
N ARG A 159 -0.21 -13.29 -18.90
CA ARG A 159 -1.05 -12.25 -18.27
C ARG A 159 -0.31 -10.94 -18.15
N GLN A 160 -1.08 -9.89 -17.98
CA GLN A 160 -0.57 -8.53 -17.84
C GLN A 160 -0.40 -8.13 -16.36
N VAL A 161 0.53 -7.22 -16.11
CA VAL A 161 0.83 -6.69 -14.78
C VAL A 161 0.64 -5.17 -14.75
N MET A 162 0.06 -4.66 -13.67
CA MET A 162 0.06 -3.23 -13.36
C MET A 162 0.92 -2.96 -12.13
N VAL A 163 1.78 -1.93 -12.20
CA VAL A 163 2.60 -1.48 -11.07
C VAL A 163 2.21 -0.05 -10.69
N LEU A 164 1.59 0.10 -9.54
CA LEU A 164 1.13 1.38 -9.01
C LEU A 164 2.16 1.98 -8.06
N CYS A 165 2.58 3.21 -8.37
CA CYS A 165 3.54 3.98 -7.58
C CYS A 165 2.91 5.27 -7.06
N PRO A 166 3.29 5.78 -5.88
CA PRO A 166 2.70 7.00 -5.32
C PRO A 166 3.14 8.28 -6.05
N THR A 167 4.30 8.25 -6.71
CA THR A 167 4.87 9.42 -7.40
C THR A 167 5.35 9.08 -8.80
N THR A 168 5.41 10.08 -9.67
CA THR A 168 5.92 9.91 -11.04
C THR A 168 7.42 9.59 -11.10
N ILE A 169 8.19 10.02 -10.10
CA ILE A 169 9.61 9.71 -10.00
C ILE A 169 9.80 8.22 -9.70
N LEU A 170 9.08 7.69 -8.73
CA LEU A 170 9.12 6.26 -8.42
C LEU A 170 8.61 5.41 -9.60
N ALA A 171 7.57 5.86 -10.29
CA ALA A 171 7.09 5.17 -11.49
C ALA A 171 8.15 5.10 -12.59
N GLN A 172 8.94 6.17 -12.76
CA GLN A 172 10.04 6.20 -13.72
C GLN A 172 11.19 5.26 -13.29
N GLN A 173 11.55 5.24 -12.00
CA GLN A 173 12.58 4.34 -11.47
C GLN A 173 12.17 2.86 -11.63
N HIS A 174 10.93 2.53 -11.26
CA HIS A 174 10.42 1.18 -11.49
C HIS A 174 10.41 0.82 -12.98
N TYR A 175 10.00 1.75 -13.85
CA TYR A 175 10.04 1.52 -15.30
C TYR A 175 11.45 1.15 -15.79
N GLU A 176 12.45 1.92 -15.41
CA GLU A 176 13.84 1.66 -15.81
C GLU A 176 14.31 0.28 -15.33
N THR A 177 14.07 -0.04 -14.05
CA THR A 177 14.46 -1.33 -13.48
C THR A 177 13.74 -2.51 -14.14
N PHE A 178 12.42 -2.39 -14.36
CA PHE A 178 11.64 -3.46 -15.03
C PHE A 178 12.03 -3.59 -16.50
N PHE A 179 12.23 -2.49 -17.20
CA PHE A 179 12.65 -2.51 -18.60
C PHE A 179 14.01 -3.18 -18.77
N GLU A 180 15.02 -2.82 -17.98
CA GLU A 180 16.35 -3.42 -18.04
C GLU A 180 16.32 -4.92 -17.80
N ARG A 181 15.50 -5.39 -16.89
CA ARG A 181 15.41 -6.80 -16.51
C ARG A 181 14.54 -7.64 -17.46
N PHE A 182 13.53 -7.04 -18.09
CA PHE A 182 12.56 -7.74 -18.93
C PHE A 182 12.87 -7.67 -20.43
N ALA A 183 13.58 -6.64 -20.89
CA ALA A 183 13.94 -6.47 -22.29
C ALA A 183 14.71 -7.67 -22.89
N PRO A 184 15.66 -8.34 -22.18
CA PRO A 184 16.33 -9.52 -22.71
C PRO A 184 15.40 -10.69 -23.03
N PHE A 185 14.21 -10.74 -22.40
CA PHE A 185 13.20 -11.78 -22.60
C PHE A 185 12.11 -11.36 -23.60
N GLY A 186 12.27 -10.20 -24.26
CA GLY A 186 11.33 -9.70 -25.25
C GLY A 186 9.99 -9.22 -24.66
N LEU A 187 9.93 -8.92 -23.36
CA LEU A 187 8.73 -8.44 -22.68
C LEU A 187 8.62 -6.91 -22.79
N GLU A 188 7.42 -6.43 -23.08
CA GLU A 188 7.13 -5.01 -23.29
C GLU A 188 6.68 -4.32 -21.99
N VAL A 189 7.51 -3.39 -21.53
CA VAL A 189 7.25 -2.57 -20.35
C VAL A 189 7.02 -1.13 -20.77
N GLU A 190 5.96 -0.48 -20.25
CA GLU A 190 5.67 0.93 -20.54
C GLU A 190 5.26 1.69 -19.27
N VAL A 191 5.48 3.02 -19.28
CA VAL A 191 5.12 3.90 -18.15
C VAL A 191 4.03 4.90 -18.53
N LEU A 192 2.98 4.94 -17.72
CA LEU A 192 1.90 5.92 -17.85
C LEU A 192 2.11 7.04 -16.82
N SER A 193 2.74 8.12 -17.23
CA SER A 193 3.06 9.24 -16.36
C SER A 193 2.83 10.59 -17.05
N ARG A 194 2.82 11.68 -16.27
CA ARG A 194 2.72 13.04 -16.79
C ARG A 194 3.91 13.48 -17.66
N PHE A 195 4.99 12.74 -17.64
CA PHE A 195 6.17 13.01 -18.50
C PHE A 195 5.96 12.49 -19.93
N ARG A 196 4.94 11.67 -20.16
CA ARG A 196 4.54 11.23 -21.49
C ARG A 196 3.52 12.19 -22.09
N THR A 197 3.68 12.45 -23.39
CA THR A 197 2.69 13.27 -24.12
C THR A 197 1.31 12.60 -24.16
N PRO A 198 0.21 13.34 -24.33
CA PRO A 198 -1.12 12.73 -24.44
C PRO A 198 -1.23 11.68 -25.56
N ALA A 199 -0.51 11.87 -26.68
CA ALA A 199 -0.47 10.90 -27.77
C ALA A 199 0.24 9.60 -27.36
N GLN A 200 1.36 9.70 -26.63
CA GLN A 200 2.07 8.53 -26.10
C GLN A 200 1.22 7.78 -25.06
N GLN A 201 0.56 8.50 -24.14
CA GLN A 201 -0.35 7.88 -23.16
C GLN A 201 -1.49 7.13 -23.85
N LYS A 202 -2.13 7.74 -24.86
CA LYS A 202 -3.19 7.08 -25.64
C LYS A 202 -2.70 5.84 -26.36
N ARG A 203 -1.48 5.89 -26.93
CA ARG A 203 -0.86 4.73 -27.58
C ARG A 203 -0.57 3.60 -26.57
N ALA A 204 -0.01 3.92 -25.41
CA ALA A 204 0.27 2.94 -24.36
C ALA A 204 -1.03 2.28 -23.83
N LEU A 205 -2.09 3.08 -23.60
CA LEU A 205 -3.38 2.55 -23.18
C LEU A 205 -4.00 1.61 -24.23
N LYS A 206 -3.91 1.98 -25.50
CA LYS A 206 -4.39 1.13 -26.57
C LYS A 206 -3.61 -0.18 -26.66
N ALA A 207 -2.28 -0.11 -26.63
CA ALA A 207 -1.41 -1.27 -26.68
C ALA A 207 -1.62 -2.21 -25.45
N PHE A 208 -1.84 -1.64 -24.28
CA PHE A 208 -2.18 -2.41 -23.08
C PHE A 208 -3.54 -3.11 -23.21
N ALA A 209 -4.54 -2.43 -23.77
CA ALA A 209 -5.85 -3.02 -24.05
C ALA A 209 -5.82 -4.11 -25.15
N GLU A 210 -4.87 -4.03 -26.08
CA GLU A 210 -4.64 -5.05 -27.11
C GLU A 210 -3.80 -6.22 -26.60
N GLY A 211 -3.13 -6.09 -25.44
CA GLY A 211 -2.29 -7.11 -24.83
C GLY A 211 -0.89 -7.17 -25.42
N THR A 212 -0.41 -6.10 -26.05
CA THR A 212 0.96 -5.97 -26.58
C THR A 212 1.92 -5.31 -25.59
N ILE A 213 1.45 -4.81 -24.47
CA ILE A 213 2.24 -4.39 -23.34
C ILE A 213 1.99 -5.38 -22.21
N ASP A 214 3.06 -5.95 -21.67
CA ASP A 214 3.03 -6.95 -20.61
C ASP A 214 2.95 -6.29 -19.24
N VAL A 215 3.71 -5.22 -19.02
CA VAL A 215 3.76 -4.49 -17.74
C VAL A 215 3.49 -3.00 -17.96
N LEU A 216 2.47 -2.48 -17.30
CA LEU A 216 2.16 -1.05 -17.31
C LEU A 216 2.41 -0.45 -15.93
N ILE A 217 3.36 0.49 -15.86
CA ILE A 217 3.79 1.15 -14.62
C ILE A 217 3.23 2.56 -14.57
N GLY A 218 2.76 3.02 -13.42
CA GLY A 218 2.27 4.40 -13.32
C GLY A 218 1.80 4.77 -11.91
N THR A 219 1.23 5.97 -11.83
CA THR A 219 0.64 6.48 -10.58
C THR A 219 -0.85 6.11 -10.51
N HIS A 220 -1.60 6.77 -9.62
CA HIS A 220 -3.06 6.65 -9.55
C HIS A 220 -3.79 6.79 -10.90
N ARG A 221 -3.13 7.31 -11.93
CA ARG A 221 -3.63 7.37 -13.31
C ARG A 221 -3.99 5.98 -13.86
N LEU A 222 -3.32 4.92 -13.39
CA LEU A 222 -3.65 3.54 -13.77
C LEU A 222 -5.03 3.07 -13.29
N LEU A 223 -5.60 3.74 -12.30
CA LEU A 223 -6.93 3.42 -11.75
C LEU A 223 -8.06 4.14 -12.49
N SER A 224 -7.77 4.94 -13.51
CA SER A 224 -8.79 5.64 -14.28
C SER A 224 -9.58 4.68 -15.17
N ALA A 225 -10.84 5.01 -15.43
CA ALA A 225 -11.79 4.15 -16.16
C ALA A 225 -11.41 3.84 -17.62
N ASP A 226 -10.47 4.58 -18.19
CA ASP A 226 -9.97 4.37 -19.55
C ASP A 226 -8.77 3.38 -19.62
N VAL A 227 -8.32 2.87 -18.47
CA VAL A 227 -7.29 1.83 -18.39
C VAL A 227 -7.98 0.47 -18.38
N ASN A 228 -7.96 -0.20 -19.51
CA ASN A 228 -8.64 -1.48 -19.71
C ASN A 228 -7.63 -2.55 -20.13
N PRO A 229 -7.04 -3.29 -19.19
CA PRO A 229 -6.15 -4.40 -19.53
C PRO A 229 -6.92 -5.52 -20.24
N LYS A 230 -6.28 -6.18 -21.20
CA LYS A 230 -6.87 -7.32 -21.89
C LYS A 230 -6.96 -8.55 -20.98
N ASN A 231 -5.92 -8.78 -20.20
CA ASN A 231 -5.78 -10.01 -19.40
C ASN A 231 -4.94 -9.74 -18.14
N LEU A 232 -5.42 -8.87 -17.24
CA LEU A 232 -4.73 -8.52 -16.01
C LEU A 232 -4.65 -9.72 -15.06
N GLY A 233 -3.45 -10.07 -14.59
CA GLY A 233 -3.20 -11.15 -13.63
C GLY A 233 -2.68 -10.67 -12.29
N LEU A 234 -1.87 -9.60 -12.28
CA LEU A 234 -1.24 -9.11 -11.05
C LEU A 234 -1.26 -7.59 -10.97
N VAL A 235 -1.53 -7.08 -9.77
CA VAL A 235 -1.36 -5.67 -9.42
C VAL A 235 -0.32 -5.55 -8.31
N ILE A 236 0.76 -4.84 -8.57
CA ILE A 236 1.79 -4.50 -7.59
C ILE A 236 1.52 -3.08 -7.11
N ILE A 237 1.48 -2.86 -5.81
CA ILE A 237 1.21 -1.55 -5.19
C ILE A 237 2.39 -1.18 -4.31
N ASP A 238 3.12 -0.15 -4.73
CA ASP A 238 4.20 0.41 -3.92
C ASP A 238 3.67 1.50 -3.00
N GLU A 239 3.99 1.41 -1.69
CA GLU A 239 3.63 2.38 -0.66
C GLU A 239 2.11 2.73 -0.64
N GLU A 240 1.25 1.73 -0.52
CA GLU A 240 -0.22 1.85 -0.52
C GLU A 240 -0.76 2.96 0.40
N GLN A 241 -0.08 3.24 1.51
CA GLN A 241 -0.49 4.25 2.48
C GLN A 241 -0.54 5.66 1.89
N ARG A 242 0.19 5.92 0.82
CA ARG A 242 0.24 7.22 0.14
C ARG A 242 -0.92 7.46 -0.84
N PHE A 243 -1.76 6.45 -1.07
CA PHE A 243 -2.94 6.59 -1.93
C PHE A 243 -4.15 7.14 -1.17
N GLY A 244 -4.90 8.04 -1.81
CA GLY A 244 -6.13 8.62 -1.26
C GLY A 244 -7.28 7.62 -1.12
N VAL A 245 -8.32 8.01 -0.37
CA VAL A 245 -9.48 7.15 -0.06
C VAL A 245 -10.18 6.62 -1.32
N GLN A 246 -10.40 7.47 -2.32
CA GLN A 246 -11.06 7.07 -3.58
C GLN A 246 -10.26 6.00 -4.34
N HIS A 247 -8.94 6.14 -4.40
CA HIS A 247 -8.06 5.17 -5.04
C HIS A 247 -8.09 3.82 -4.31
N LYS A 248 -8.18 3.84 -2.98
CA LYS A 248 -8.28 2.61 -2.18
C LYS A 248 -9.59 1.84 -2.42
N GLU A 249 -10.68 2.53 -2.71
CA GLU A 249 -11.93 1.86 -3.10
C GLU A 249 -11.83 1.22 -4.49
N GLN A 250 -11.19 1.88 -5.45
CA GLN A 250 -10.94 1.30 -6.77
C GLN A 250 -10.02 0.07 -6.69
N LEU A 251 -8.97 0.14 -5.87
CA LEU A 251 -8.09 -0.99 -5.58
C LEU A 251 -8.84 -2.16 -4.93
N LYS A 252 -9.84 -1.87 -4.09
CA LYS A 252 -10.66 -2.90 -3.45
C LYS A 252 -11.38 -3.78 -4.49
N ASN A 253 -11.91 -3.18 -5.55
CA ASN A 253 -12.58 -3.93 -6.62
C ASN A 253 -11.61 -4.79 -7.42
N LEU A 254 -10.40 -4.30 -7.69
CA LEU A 254 -9.35 -5.08 -8.36
C LEU A 254 -8.91 -6.28 -7.51
N ARG A 255 -8.87 -6.12 -6.19
CA ARG A 255 -8.51 -7.19 -5.24
C ARG A 255 -9.45 -8.38 -5.24
N GLU A 256 -10.67 -8.25 -5.70
CA GLU A 256 -11.63 -9.37 -5.65
C GLU A 256 -11.22 -10.55 -6.55
N GLN A 257 -10.61 -10.30 -7.70
CA GLN A 257 -10.40 -11.32 -8.73
C GLN A 257 -8.94 -11.49 -9.19
N ILE A 258 -8.06 -10.59 -8.78
CA ILE A 258 -6.70 -10.47 -9.31
C ILE A 258 -5.72 -10.60 -8.14
N ASP A 259 -4.55 -11.15 -8.42
CA ASP A 259 -3.45 -11.18 -7.48
C ASP A 259 -2.98 -9.77 -7.14
N VAL A 260 -2.76 -9.52 -5.87
CA VAL A 260 -2.27 -8.22 -5.38
C VAL A 260 -1.07 -8.42 -4.48
N LEU A 261 0.04 -7.78 -4.86
CA LEU A 261 1.25 -7.69 -4.06
C LEU A 261 1.46 -6.25 -3.62
N THR A 262 1.44 -6.00 -2.32
CA THR A 262 1.68 -4.66 -1.77
C THR A 262 3.07 -4.60 -1.16
N LEU A 263 3.85 -3.58 -1.55
CA LEU A 263 5.17 -3.31 -1.01
C LEU A 263 5.08 -2.16 -0.02
N SER A 264 5.71 -2.28 1.15
CA SER A 264 5.76 -1.18 2.12
C SER A 264 7.07 -1.18 2.91
N ALA A 265 7.66 0.02 3.06
CA ALA A 265 8.77 0.23 3.99
C ALA A 265 8.29 0.56 5.41
N THR A 266 7.10 1.14 5.53
CA THR A 266 6.50 1.55 6.81
C THR A 266 5.06 1.07 6.87
N PRO A 267 4.82 -0.21 7.21
CA PRO A 267 3.46 -0.72 7.27
C PRO A 267 2.64 0.08 8.29
N ILE A 268 1.51 0.61 7.85
CA ILE A 268 0.58 1.29 8.75
C ILE A 268 0.08 0.24 9.77
N PRO A 269 -0.08 0.60 11.06
CA PRO A 269 -0.55 -0.32 12.09
C PRO A 269 -1.79 -1.13 11.70
N ARG A 270 -2.66 -0.54 10.90
CA ARG A 270 -3.88 -1.16 10.37
C ARG A 270 -3.62 -2.28 9.36
N THR A 271 -2.74 -2.03 8.38
CA THR A 271 -2.36 -3.04 7.37
C THR A 271 -1.64 -4.20 8.04
N MET A 272 -0.78 -3.89 9.02
CA MET A 272 -0.07 -4.85 9.84
C MET A 272 -1.01 -5.66 10.75
N GLN A 273 -2.03 -5.01 11.35
CA GLN A 273 -3.04 -5.72 12.14
C GLN A 273 -3.85 -6.70 11.29
N MET A 274 -4.11 -6.39 10.03
CA MET A 274 -4.81 -7.29 9.11
C MET A 274 -3.95 -8.50 8.76
N ALA A 275 -2.66 -8.30 8.50
CA ALA A 275 -1.71 -9.39 8.26
C ALA A 275 -1.54 -10.27 9.51
N THR A 276 -1.33 -9.69 10.68
CA THR A 276 -1.17 -10.45 11.95
C THR A 276 -2.44 -11.15 12.42
N SER A 277 -3.62 -10.70 11.98
CA SER A 277 -4.90 -11.36 12.28
C SER A 277 -5.29 -12.48 11.30
N GLY A 278 -4.44 -12.78 10.31
CA GLY A 278 -4.71 -13.77 9.28
C GLY A 278 -5.84 -13.38 8.31
N VAL A 279 -6.19 -12.10 8.27
CA VAL A 279 -7.18 -11.56 7.33
C VAL A 279 -6.52 -11.24 5.98
N ARG A 280 -5.19 -11.02 6.00
CA ARG A 280 -4.34 -10.77 4.83
C ARG A 280 -3.03 -11.53 4.98
N ASP A 281 -2.55 -12.13 3.92
CA ASP A 281 -1.29 -12.86 3.85
C ASP A 281 -0.08 -11.92 3.75
#